data_6ae346236f2b28c592086c294f606773
#
_entry.id   6ae346236f2b28c592086c294f606773
#
_cell.length_a   1.000
_cell.length_b   1.000
_cell.length_c   1.000
_cell.angle_alpha   90.00
_cell.angle_beta   90.00
_cell.angle_gamma   90.00
#
_symmetry.space_group_name_H-M   'P 1'
#
loop_
_entity.id
_entity.type
_entity.pdbx_description
1 polymer ?
#
loop_
_entity_poly.entity_id
_entity_poly.type
_entity_poly.pdbx_seq_one_letter_code
_entity_poly.pdbx_strand_id
1 'polypeptide(L)'
;MLNDRLDKLGDYPFRRLTALLVDLTPPTDPAPLLLSIGEPQLPAPALMMPVLTEAQAGFTKYPPAAGAPDWRQAVAGWLSRRYRLPEGFIDPDRHVVPAPGTREALFLLGLTAIPTRKNGQTPAVVMPNPFYQVYAGAAVLGGAEPVFVDATEETGFLPDLDALTPALLARTAIFYLCTPANPQGTIAPLPYLRRLLALARQYDFVLALDECYAEVYVATPPAGALEVALETGALDNLVVFHSLSKRSSLPGLRSGFAAGDANLISALTRVMEYGGAGMPLPIQAAAAALWRDDAHVEDVRAVYRANFAAAERIIGSRWGRFTPPGGFFLWLNVGDGEAATRALWQHAGLKVLPGRYLARDQADGHNPGSAYIRVALVHPPAVTEAALIRLADCLDRHEGQNQ
;
A
#
# COMPACT_ATOMS: atom_id res chain seq x y z
N MET A 1 28.32 18.46 1.19
CA MET A 1 27.88 17.91 2.49
C MET A 1 26.44 17.51 2.33
N LEU A 2 26.15 16.22 2.48
CA LEU A 2 24.79 15.67 2.34
C LEU A 2 24.23 15.36 3.74
N ASN A 3 22.92 15.12 3.80
CA ASN A 3 22.27 14.63 5.02
C ASN A 3 22.72 13.19 5.27
N ASP A 4 23.36 12.92 6.38
CA ASP A 4 23.91 11.62 6.78
C ASP A 4 22.84 10.52 6.98
N ARG A 5 21.59 10.93 7.18
CA ARG A 5 20.46 10.00 7.23
C ARG A 5 20.22 9.28 5.91
N LEU A 6 20.65 9.84 4.78
CA LEU A 6 20.50 9.21 3.46
C LEU A 6 21.27 7.89 3.37
N ASP A 7 22.39 7.75 4.07
CA ASP A 7 23.19 6.53 4.10
C ASP A 7 22.49 5.36 4.81
N LYS A 8 21.45 5.67 5.61
CA LYS A 8 20.60 4.68 6.29
C LYS A 8 19.43 4.18 5.43
N LEU A 9 19.19 4.81 4.27
CA LEU A 9 18.20 4.33 3.31
C LEU A 9 18.80 3.16 2.53
N GLY A 10 18.17 2.02 2.60
CA GLY A 10 18.58 0.87 1.77
C GLY A 10 18.24 1.08 0.29
N ASP A 11 18.84 0.26 -0.57
CA ASP A 11 18.57 0.28 -2.00
C ASP A 11 17.09 0.01 -2.30
N TYR A 12 16.56 0.80 -3.23
CA TYR A 12 15.17 0.67 -3.64
C TYR A 12 14.92 -0.67 -4.36
N PRO A 13 13.86 -1.43 -4.05
CA PRO A 13 13.63 -2.78 -4.55
C PRO A 13 13.80 -2.95 -6.07
N PHE A 14 13.33 -1.99 -6.86
CA PHE A 14 13.43 -2.07 -8.32
C PHE A 14 14.84 -1.80 -8.86
N ARG A 15 15.70 -1.08 -8.13
CA ARG A 15 17.13 -0.97 -8.46
C ARG A 15 17.83 -2.31 -8.23
N ARG A 16 17.54 -2.96 -7.10
CA ARG A 16 18.05 -4.31 -6.79
C ARG A 16 17.59 -5.30 -7.86
N LEU A 17 16.31 -5.27 -8.25
CA LEU A 17 15.77 -6.13 -9.30
C LEU A 17 16.47 -5.90 -10.65
N THR A 18 16.73 -4.63 -11.02
CA THR A 18 17.47 -4.33 -12.24
C THR A 18 18.89 -4.89 -12.20
N ALA A 19 19.58 -4.74 -11.07
CA ALA A 19 20.93 -5.29 -10.87
C ALA A 19 20.93 -6.84 -10.92
N LEU A 20 19.93 -7.50 -10.31
CA LEU A 20 19.78 -8.96 -10.31
C LEU A 20 19.66 -9.55 -11.73
N LEU A 21 19.05 -8.80 -12.65
CA LEU A 21 18.70 -9.28 -13.99
C LEU A 21 19.59 -8.71 -15.11
N VAL A 22 20.62 -7.93 -14.78
CA VAL A 22 21.41 -7.14 -15.74
C VAL A 22 22.16 -8.03 -16.76
N ASP A 23 22.56 -9.22 -16.35
CA ASP A 23 23.30 -10.20 -17.14
C ASP A 23 22.40 -11.16 -17.95
N LEU A 24 21.09 -11.05 -17.83
CA LEU A 24 20.12 -11.96 -18.43
C LEU A 24 19.36 -11.30 -19.57
N THR A 25 19.18 -12.07 -20.64
CA THR A 25 18.37 -11.67 -21.81
C THR A 25 17.09 -12.54 -21.82
N PRO A 26 15.90 -11.94 -21.76
CA PRO A 26 14.66 -12.70 -21.84
C PRO A 26 14.39 -13.14 -23.28
N PRO A 27 13.52 -14.15 -23.50
CA PRO A 27 13.05 -14.51 -24.84
C PRO A 27 12.28 -13.35 -25.46
N THR A 28 12.34 -13.24 -26.79
CA THR A 28 11.61 -12.23 -27.55
C THR A 28 10.21 -12.68 -27.96
N ASP A 29 9.99 -13.99 -28.01
CA ASP A 29 8.71 -14.63 -28.29
C ASP A 29 8.46 -15.78 -27.28
N PRO A 30 7.42 -15.69 -26.47
CA PRO A 30 6.52 -14.54 -26.33
C PRO A 30 7.22 -13.32 -25.70
N ALA A 31 6.75 -12.13 -26.07
CA ALA A 31 7.31 -10.87 -25.58
C ALA A 31 7.37 -10.80 -24.02
N PRO A 32 8.41 -10.20 -23.46
CA PRO A 32 8.53 -10.04 -22.02
C PRO A 32 7.38 -9.28 -21.39
N LEU A 33 6.98 -9.69 -20.17
CA LEU A 33 5.87 -9.10 -19.43
C LEU A 33 6.32 -8.69 -18.01
N LEU A 34 5.90 -7.50 -17.57
CA LEU A 34 6.24 -6.97 -16.26
C LEU A 34 5.13 -7.32 -15.25
N LEU A 35 5.45 -8.24 -14.34
CA LEU A 35 4.60 -8.64 -13.20
C LEU A 35 5.18 -8.20 -11.85
N SER A 36 6.26 -7.39 -11.87
CA SER A 36 6.94 -6.90 -10.67
C SER A 36 6.31 -5.64 -10.08
N ILE A 37 5.63 -4.84 -10.91
CA ILE A 37 5.09 -3.52 -10.51
C ILE A 37 3.58 -3.63 -10.30
N GLY A 38 3.12 -3.23 -9.11
CA GLY A 38 1.68 -3.13 -8.80
C GLY A 38 1.05 -1.88 -9.40
N GLU A 39 1.13 -1.72 -10.71
CA GLU A 39 0.55 -0.62 -11.46
C GLU A 39 -0.61 -1.15 -12.32
N PRO A 40 -1.88 -0.81 -11.99
CA PRO A 40 -3.02 -1.21 -12.77
C PRO A 40 -2.90 -0.85 -14.25
N GLN A 41 -3.23 -1.80 -15.13
CA GLN A 41 -3.15 -1.67 -16.58
C GLN A 41 -4.54 -1.61 -17.23
N LEU A 42 -5.56 -1.20 -16.48
CA LEU A 42 -6.93 -1.06 -16.97
C LEU A 42 -7.16 0.35 -17.52
N PRO A 43 -8.10 0.53 -18.46
CA PRO A 43 -8.45 1.84 -18.99
C PRO A 43 -8.97 2.76 -17.88
N ALA A 44 -8.72 4.06 -18.04
CA ALA A 44 -9.27 5.07 -17.15
C ALA A 44 -10.82 5.10 -17.21
N PRO A 45 -11.51 5.32 -16.08
CA PRO A 45 -12.95 5.46 -16.05
C PRO A 45 -13.45 6.59 -16.99
N ALA A 46 -14.48 6.30 -17.79
CA ALA A 46 -14.96 7.22 -18.81
C ALA A 46 -15.43 8.57 -18.24
N LEU A 47 -15.92 8.59 -17.00
CA LEU A 47 -16.39 9.80 -16.32
C LEU A 47 -15.27 10.82 -16.02
N MET A 48 -13.99 10.40 -16.00
CA MET A 48 -12.89 11.25 -15.57
C MET A 48 -12.62 12.41 -16.55
N MET A 49 -12.46 12.11 -17.83
CA MET A 49 -12.02 13.10 -18.82
C MET A 49 -13.00 14.24 -19.05
N PRO A 50 -14.33 14.03 -19.11
CA PRO A 50 -15.29 15.13 -19.21
C PRO A 50 -15.17 16.12 -18.07
N VAL A 51 -15.09 15.64 -16.81
CA VAL A 51 -14.95 16.51 -15.62
C VAL A 51 -13.62 17.26 -15.63
N LEU A 52 -12.53 16.57 -15.99
CA LEU A 52 -11.21 17.20 -16.07
C LEU A 52 -11.20 18.34 -17.12
N THR A 53 -11.83 18.11 -18.27
CA THR A 53 -11.93 19.10 -19.34
C THR A 53 -12.76 20.31 -18.91
N GLU A 54 -13.89 20.09 -18.24
CA GLU A 54 -14.74 21.18 -17.73
C GLU A 54 -13.99 22.02 -16.68
N ALA A 55 -13.22 21.37 -15.80
CA ALA A 55 -12.49 22.03 -14.73
C ALA A 55 -11.14 22.64 -15.17
N GLN A 56 -10.73 22.53 -16.44
CA GLN A 56 -9.39 22.86 -16.92
C GLN A 56 -8.88 24.29 -16.56
N ALA A 57 -9.80 25.26 -16.44
CA ALA A 57 -9.46 26.63 -16.03
C ALA A 57 -8.81 26.69 -14.64
N GLY A 58 -8.99 25.68 -13.81
CA GLY A 58 -8.36 25.55 -12.50
C GLY A 58 -6.85 25.34 -12.55
N PHE A 59 -6.26 24.95 -13.68
CA PHE A 59 -4.80 24.81 -13.82
C PHE A 59 -4.05 26.14 -13.72
N THR A 60 -4.74 27.26 -13.87
CA THR A 60 -4.14 28.61 -13.74
C THR A 60 -4.12 29.12 -12.29
N LYS A 61 -4.55 28.31 -11.32
CA LYS A 61 -4.65 28.70 -9.90
C LYS A 61 -3.90 27.72 -9.00
N TYR A 62 -3.28 28.25 -7.96
CA TYR A 62 -2.73 27.40 -6.91
C TYR A 62 -3.86 26.73 -6.13
N PRO A 63 -3.78 25.40 -5.90
CA PRO A 63 -4.75 24.71 -5.06
C PRO A 63 -4.51 25.02 -3.57
N PRO A 64 -5.56 25.11 -2.75
CA PRO A 64 -5.39 25.19 -1.30
C PRO A 64 -4.84 23.85 -0.76
N ALA A 65 -3.93 23.91 0.23
CA ALA A 65 -3.36 22.71 0.85
C ALA A 65 -4.42 21.81 1.48
N ALA A 66 -5.44 22.38 2.11
CA ALA A 66 -6.58 21.65 2.67
C ALA A 66 -7.50 21.01 1.61
N GLY A 67 -7.32 21.33 0.32
CA GLY A 67 -8.20 20.88 -0.76
C GLY A 67 -9.48 21.73 -0.95
N ALA A 68 -10.11 21.58 -2.11
CA ALA A 68 -11.35 22.27 -2.43
C ALA A 68 -12.52 21.71 -1.59
N PRO A 69 -13.49 22.57 -1.16
CA PRO A 69 -14.61 22.11 -0.34
C PRO A 69 -15.41 20.96 -0.96
N ASP A 70 -15.71 21.03 -2.26
CA ASP A 70 -16.44 19.97 -2.97
C ASP A 70 -15.71 18.63 -2.94
N TRP A 71 -14.38 18.66 -3.09
CA TRP A 71 -13.55 17.47 -3.01
C TRP A 71 -13.57 16.87 -1.59
N ARG A 72 -13.42 17.70 -0.53
CA ARG A 72 -13.47 17.24 0.87
C ARG A 72 -14.82 16.60 1.20
N GLN A 73 -15.92 17.21 0.75
CA GLN A 73 -17.27 16.65 0.92
C GLN A 73 -17.43 15.31 0.18
N ALA A 74 -16.90 15.19 -1.04
CA ALA A 74 -16.93 13.93 -1.79
C ALA A 74 -16.19 12.80 -1.06
N VAL A 75 -15.00 13.08 -0.51
CA VAL A 75 -14.21 12.11 0.27
C VAL A 75 -14.92 11.74 1.57
N ALA A 76 -15.38 12.71 2.36
CA ALA A 76 -16.11 12.46 3.61
C ALA A 76 -17.38 11.63 3.35
N GLY A 77 -18.13 11.96 2.31
CA GLY A 77 -19.31 11.22 1.89
C GLY A 77 -18.99 9.79 1.45
N TRP A 78 -17.88 9.58 0.73
CA TRP A 78 -17.42 8.24 0.38
C TRP A 78 -17.03 7.42 1.62
N LEU A 79 -16.27 7.98 2.55
CA LEU A 79 -15.90 7.31 3.80
C LEU A 79 -17.14 6.90 4.60
N SER A 80 -18.13 7.80 4.69
CA SER A 80 -19.39 7.50 5.40
C SER A 80 -20.15 6.35 4.74
N ARG A 81 -20.28 6.32 3.41
CA ARG A 81 -20.92 5.21 2.70
C ARG A 81 -20.13 3.90 2.84
N ARG A 82 -18.81 3.99 2.65
CA ARG A 82 -17.93 2.82 2.62
C ARG A 82 -17.86 2.09 3.96
N TYR A 83 -17.76 2.83 5.05
CA TYR A 83 -17.61 2.30 6.41
C TYR A 83 -18.87 2.45 7.26
N ARG A 84 -20.00 2.82 6.65
CA ARG A 84 -21.32 2.98 7.32
C ARG A 84 -21.25 3.91 8.52
N LEU A 85 -20.51 5.00 8.38
CA LEU A 85 -20.35 5.98 9.43
C LEU A 85 -21.58 6.90 9.51
N PRO A 86 -22.03 7.31 10.70
CA PRO A 86 -23.13 8.26 10.83
C PRO A 86 -22.76 9.62 10.24
N GLU A 87 -23.77 10.39 9.87
CA GLU A 87 -23.59 11.75 9.39
C GLU A 87 -22.81 12.60 10.41
N GLY A 88 -21.84 13.37 9.93
CA GLY A 88 -21.01 14.23 10.77
C GLY A 88 -19.87 13.53 11.52
N PHE A 89 -19.74 12.18 11.48
CA PHE A 89 -18.61 11.50 12.10
C PHE A 89 -17.27 11.89 11.44
N ILE A 90 -17.26 12.04 10.12
CA ILE A 90 -16.14 12.63 9.38
C ILE A 90 -16.54 14.06 8.98
N ASP A 91 -15.97 15.03 9.66
CA ASP A 91 -16.10 16.45 9.30
C ASP A 91 -15.14 16.73 8.13
N PRO A 92 -15.63 17.11 6.93
CA PRO A 92 -14.80 17.34 5.74
C PRO A 92 -13.78 18.47 5.92
N ASP A 93 -14.01 19.40 6.84
CA ASP A 93 -13.13 20.55 7.06
C ASP A 93 -12.04 20.28 8.09
N ARG A 94 -12.18 19.23 8.90
CA ARG A 94 -11.27 18.93 10.00
C ARG A 94 -10.54 17.60 9.85
N HIS A 95 -11.17 16.62 9.21
CA HIS A 95 -10.72 15.24 9.26
C HIS A 95 -10.15 14.72 7.92
N VAL A 96 -10.07 15.56 6.88
CA VAL A 96 -9.66 15.12 5.53
C VAL A 96 -8.67 16.11 4.93
N VAL A 97 -7.61 15.60 4.30
CA VAL A 97 -6.64 16.39 3.53
C VAL A 97 -6.26 15.65 2.24
N PRO A 98 -6.20 16.35 1.07
CA PRO A 98 -5.77 15.75 -0.19
C PRO A 98 -4.27 15.44 -0.19
N ALA A 99 -3.89 14.42 -0.95
CA ALA A 99 -2.49 14.09 -1.20
C ALA A 99 -2.27 13.73 -2.68
N PRO A 100 -1.10 14.06 -3.25
CA PRO A 100 -0.75 13.66 -4.61
C PRO A 100 -0.40 12.16 -4.69
N GLY A 101 -1.30 11.32 -4.19
CA GLY A 101 -1.14 9.90 -3.91
C GLY A 101 -0.75 9.62 -2.46
N THR A 102 -1.02 8.40 -1.98
CA THR A 102 -0.75 8.03 -0.58
C THR A 102 0.74 7.96 -0.24
N ARG A 103 1.62 7.70 -1.22
CA ARG A 103 3.08 7.64 -0.99
C ARG A 103 3.60 8.90 -0.32
N GLU A 104 3.25 10.05 -0.86
CA GLU A 104 3.68 11.35 -0.39
C GLU A 104 3.12 11.66 1.00
N ALA A 105 1.84 11.38 1.23
CA ALA A 105 1.21 11.61 2.53
C ALA A 105 1.77 10.69 3.62
N LEU A 106 1.99 9.41 3.32
CA LEU A 106 2.64 8.45 4.23
C LEU A 106 4.06 8.89 4.61
N PHE A 107 4.81 9.43 3.63
CA PHE A 107 6.14 9.97 3.89
C PHE A 107 6.08 11.24 4.75
N LEU A 108 5.21 12.19 4.40
CA LEU A 108 5.07 13.45 5.12
C LEU A 108 4.53 13.26 6.54
N LEU A 109 3.75 12.19 6.79
CA LEU A 109 3.33 11.84 8.15
C LEU A 109 4.55 11.60 9.06
N GLY A 110 5.63 11.01 8.57
CA GLY A 110 6.87 10.86 9.33
C GLY A 110 7.46 12.19 9.77
N LEU A 111 7.43 13.21 8.89
CA LEU A 111 7.88 14.57 9.24
C LEU A 111 6.90 15.30 10.17
N THR A 112 5.63 14.88 10.17
CA THR A 112 4.57 15.49 10.98
C THR A 112 4.55 14.94 12.41
N ALA A 113 4.68 13.62 12.56
CA ALA A 113 4.33 12.91 13.79
C ALA A 113 5.54 12.33 14.57
N ILE A 114 6.76 12.39 14.01
CA ILE A 114 7.95 11.90 14.71
C ILE A 114 8.56 13.03 15.54
N PRO A 115 8.51 12.96 16.88
CA PRO A 115 9.14 13.95 17.74
C PRO A 115 10.68 13.74 17.78
N THR A 116 11.42 14.76 18.19
CA THR A 116 12.87 14.63 18.38
C THR A 116 13.24 13.56 19.41
N ARG A 117 12.44 13.43 20.46
CA ARG A 117 12.56 12.41 21.53
C ARG A 117 11.17 11.99 21.97
N LYS A 118 10.99 10.72 22.31
CA LYS A 118 9.80 10.21 22.96
C LYS A 118 10.19 9.47 24.24
N ASN A 119 9.66 9.91 25.37
CA ASN A 119 10.05 9.43 26.69
C ASN A 119 11.59 9.41 26.92
N GLY A 120 12.28 10.46 26.44
CA GLY A 120 13.71 10.63 26.55
C GLY A 120 14.55 9.77 25.60
N GLN A 121 13.92 8.91 24.79
CA GLN A 121 14.59 7.98 23.87
C GLN A 121 14.47 8.41 22.40
N THR A 122 15.26 7.79 21.52
CA THR A 122 15.07 7.89 20.08
C THR A 122 13.72 7.27 19.71
N PRO A 123 12.83 8.00 19.00
CA PRO A 123 11.55 7.45 18.61
C PRO A 123 11.70 6.21 17.72
N ALA A 124 10.74 5.29 17.81
CA ALA A 124 10.62 4.16 16.91
C ALA A 124 9.45 4.39 15.93
N VAL A 125 9.60 3.88 14.71
CA VAL A 125 8.50 3.70 13.76
C VAL A 125 8.38 2.22 13.47
N VAL A 126 7.27 1.63 13.90
CA VAL A 126 7.00 0.20 13.74
C VAL A 126 6.27 -0.03 12.42
N MET A 127 6.64 -1.10 11.72
CA MET A 127 6.04 -1.50 10.46
C MET A 127 6.11 -3.02 10.26
N PRO A 128 5.22 -3.63 9.44
CA PRO A 128 5.31 -5.04 9.10
C PRO A 128 6.58 -5.34 8.32
N ASN A 129 7.00 -6.61 8.29
CA ASN A 129 8.08 -7.13 7.47
C ASN A 129 7.56 -8.38 6.72
N PRO A 130 7.35 -8.36 5.42
CA PRO A 130 7.62 -7.31 4.42
C PRO A 130 6.82 -5.99 4.61
N PHE A 131 7.33 -4.91 4.01
CA PHE A 131 6.80 -3.56 4.19
C PHE A 131 6.81 -2.74 2.88
N TYR A 132 6.10 -1.61 2.89
CA TYR A 132 6.23 -0.62 1.83
C TYR A 132 7.37 0.35 2.15
N GLN A 133 8.32 0.51 1.23
CA GLN A 133 9.59 1.21 1.45
C GLN A 133 9.44 2.66 1.96
N VAL A 134 8.32 3.29 1.67
CA VAL A 134 8.06 4.66 2.11
C VAL A 134 7.98 4.77 3.64
N TYR A 135 7.53 3.73 4.35
CA TYR A 135 7.45 3.76 5.81
C TYR A 135 8.83 3.87 6.45
N ALA A 136 9.78 3.05 5.97
CA ALA A 136 11.17 3.12 6.44
C ALA A 136 11.84 4.44 6.03
N GLY A 137 11.57 4.94 4.82
CA GLY A 137 12.04 6.26 4.38
C GLY A 137 11.55 7.39 5.28
N ALA A 138 10.26 7.37 5.64
CA ALA A 138 9.66 8.33 6.56
C ALA A 138 10.29 8.26 7.97
N ALA A 139 10.50 7.05 8.49
CA ALA A 139 11.16 6.82 9.77
C ALA A 139 12.57 7.42 9.80
N VAL A 140 13.42 7.01 8.84
CA VAL A 140 14.82 7.41 8.77
C VAL A 140 14.96 8.92 8.59
N LEU A 141 14.25 9.52 7.64
CA LEU A 141 14.36 10.96 7.38
C LEU A 141 13.66 11.80 8.44
N GLY A 142 12.64 11.28 9.11
CA GLY A 142 12.03 11.86 10.31
C GLY A 142 12.90 11.77 11.56
N GLY A 143 13.99 10.98 11.54
CA GLY A 143 14.93 10.84 12.65
C GLY A 143 14.56 9.76 13.68
N ALA A 144 13.67 8.84 13.32
CA ALA A 144 13.31 7.69 14.11
C ALA A 144 14.06 6.42 13.68
N GLU A 145 14.08 5.44 14.57
CA GLU A 145 14.53 4.07 14.28
C GLU A 145 13.39 3.29 13.59
N PRO A 146 13.59 2.75 12.37
CA PRO A 146 12.65 1.83 11.78
C PRO A 146 12.73 0.48 12.48
N VAL A 147 11.58 -0.05 12.94
CA VAL A 147 11.45 -1.35 13.61
C VAL A 147 10.55 -2.23 12.77
N PHE A 148 11.08 -3.35 12.31
CA PHE A 148 10.41 -4.30 11.43
C PHE A 148 9.87 -5.47 12.25
N VAL A 149 8.56 -5.72 12.16
CA VAL A 149 7.88 -6.84 12.84
C VAL A 149 7.44 -7.84 11.80
N ASP A 150 7.93 -9.06 11.87
CA ASP A 150 7.66 -10.08 10.88
C ASP A 150 6.18 -10.40 10.77
N ALA A 151 5.72 -10.49 9.52
CA ALA A 151 4.36 -10.84 9.13
C ALA A 151 4.43 -12.09 8.24
N THR A 152 4.53 -13.25 8.90
CA THR A 152 4.75 -14.57 8.30
C THR A 152 3.46 -15.38 8.20
N GLU A 153 3.53 -16.53 7.56
CA GLU A 153 2.40 -17.46 7.49
C GLU A 153 1.91 -17.87 8.89
N GLU A 154 2.82 -18.06 9.85
CA GLU A 154 2.50 -18.45 11.24
C GLU A 154 1.67 -17.39 11.97
N THR A 155 1.85 -16.12 11.61
CA THR A 155 1.08 -14.98 12.16
C THR A 155 -0.10 -14.57 11.28
N GLY A 156 -0.43 -15.38 10.25
CA GLY A 156 -1.45 -15.04 9.25
C GLY A 156 -1.08 -13.81 8.40
N PHE A 157 0.22 -13.57 8.22
CA PHE A 157 0.77 -12.42 7.51
C PHE A 157 0.38 -11.04 8.10
N LEU A 158 0.20 -10.99 9.41
CA LEU A 158 0.06 -9.75 10.19
C LEU A 158 1.18 -9.66 11.22
N PRO A 159 1.65 -8.46 11.58
CA PRO A 159 2.57 -8.29 12.70
C PRO A 159 2.01 -8.89 13.99
N ASP A 160 2.83 -9.65 14.71
CA ASP A 160 2.44 -10.17 16.02
C ASP A 160 2.45 -9.04 17.06
N LEU A 161 1.26 -8.65 17.54
CA LEU A 161 1.12 -7.60 18.54
C LEU A 161 1.60 -8.04 19.93
N ASP A 162 1.70 -9.34 20.20
CA ASP A 162 2.22 -9.86 21.47
C ASP A 162 3.75 -9.79 21.54
N ALA A 163 4.44 -9.72 20.41
CA ALA A 163 5.87 -9.50 20.32
C ALA A 163 6.28 -8.05 20.61
N LEU A 164 5.33 -7.10 20.65
CA LEU A 164 5.60 -5.69 20.92
C LEU A 164 5.79 -5.46 22.43
N THR A 165 7.04 -5.26 22.85
CA THR A 165 7.34 -5.02 24.26
C THR A 165 6.83 -3.66 24.73
N PRO A 166 6.45 -3.49 26.01
CA PRO A 166 6.08 -2.19 26.57
C PRO A 166 7.15 -1.12 26.38
N ALA A 167 8.42 -1.49 26.43
CA ALA A 167 9.55 -0.58 26.20
C ALA A 167 9.60 -0.06 24.76
N LEU A 168 9.33 -0.91 23.76
CA LEU A 168 9.21 -0.50 22.36
C LEU A 168 7.99 0.40 22.17
N LEU A 169 6.81 -0.01 22.66
CA LEU A 169 5.57 0.74 22.53
C LEU A 169 5.69 2.14 23.14
N ALA A 170 6.35 2.28 24.29
CA ALA A 170 6.54 3.57 24.96
C ALA A 170 7.36 4.58 24.14
N ARG A 171 8.23 4.13 23.23
CA ARG A 171 8.99 5.00 22.33
C ARG A 171 8.49 5.00 20.88
N THR A 172 7.43 4.24 20.57
CA THR A 172 6.83 4.22 19.23
C THR A 172 6.14 5.54 18.94
N ALA A 173 6.52 6.22 17.85
CA ALA A 173 5.88 7.43 17.37
C ALA A 173 4.78 7.12 16.34
N ILE A 174 5.04 6.19 15.43
CA ILE A 174 4.09 5.77 14.38
C ILE A 174 4.13 4.24 14.28
N PHE A 175 2.95 3.64 14.09
CA PHE A 175 2.80 2.26 13.61
C PHE A 175 2.14 2.29 12.24
N TYR A 176 2.87 1.90 11.19
CA TYR A 176 2.32 1.73 9.86
C TYR A 176 1.78 0.32 9.67
N LEU A 177 0.58 0.20 9.13
CA LEU A 177 0.00 -1.06 8.70
C LEU A 177 -0.70 -0.89 7.35
N CYS A 178 -0.41 -1.78 6.39
CA CYS A 178 -1.14 -1.85 5.12
C CYS A 178 -2.23 -2.93 5.22
N THR A 179 -3.47 -2.58 4.95
CA THR A 179 -4.59 -3.52 4.94
C THR A 179 -5.62 -3.14 3.85
N PRO A 180 -5.84 -3.99 2.83
CA PRO A 180 -5.16 -5.25 2.52
C PRO A 180 -3.65 -5.09 2.32
N ALA A 181 -2.88 -6.07 2.79
CA ALA A 181 -1.41 -6.01 2.82
C ALA A 181 -0.77 -6.10 1.44
N ASN A 182 0.31 -5.36 1.23
CA ASN A 182 1.24 -5.54 0.14
C ASN A 182 2.57 -6.05 0.73
N PRO A 183 3.01 -7.30 0.40
CA PRO A 183 2.62 -8.08 -0.79
C PRO A 183 1.54 -9.17 -0.58
N GLN A 184 1.19 -9.54 0.66
CA GLN A 184 0.49 -10.79 0.96
C GLN A 184 -1.02 -10.74 0.66
N GLY A 185 -1.64 -9.56 0.63
CA GLY A 185 -3.07 -9.37 0.41
C GLY A 185 -3.96 -9.70 1.62
N THR A 186 -3.36 -9.97 2.77
CA THR A 186 -4.06 -10.22 4.04
C THR A 186 -4.84 -8.98 4.48
N ILE A 187 -6.04 -9.20 5.01
CA ILE A 187 -6.88 -8.16 5.61
C ILE A 187 -6.79 -8.27 7.13
N ALA A 188 -6.46 -7.17 7.79
CA ALA A 188 -6.51 -7.09 9.24
C ALA A 188 -7.97 -7.14 9.73
N PRO A 189 -8.37 -8.14 10.54
CA PRO A 189 -9.73 -8.24 11.04
C PRO A 189 -10.04 -7.18 12.11
N LEU A 190 -11.31 -6.82 12.29
CA LEU A 190 -11.72 -5.81 13.28
C LEU A 190 -11.14 -6.05 14.70
N PRO A 191 -11.10 -7.27 15.26
CA PRO A 191 -10.48 -7.49 16.57
C PRO A 191 -9.00 -7.10 16.60
N TYR A 192 -8.24 -7.36 15.54
CA TYR A 192 -6.84 -6.95 15.42
C TYR A 192 -6.71 -5.42 15.36
N LEU A 193 -7.50 -4.75 14.51
CA LEU A 193 -7.50 -3.29 14.39
C LEU A 193 -7.93 -2.62 15.70
N ARG A 194 -8.91 -3.18 16.41
CA ARG A 194 -9.35 -2.70 17.73
C ARG A 194 -8.23 -2.76 18.75
N ARG A 195 -7.52 -3.88 18.81
CA ARG A 195 -6.37 -4.04 19.70
C ARG A 195 -5.26 -3.05 19.36
N LEU A 196 -4.94 -2.90 18.08
CA LEU A 196 -3.88 -2.01 17.64
C LEU A 196 -4.20 -0.53 17.89
N LEU A 197 -5.46 -0.09 17.67
CA LEU A 197 -5.88 1.27 18.00
C LEU A 197 -5.90 1.52 19.52
N ALA A 198 -6.26 0.51 20.32
CA ALA A 198 -6.18 0.63 21.77
C ALA A 198 -4.74 0.80 22.26
N LEU A 199 -3.77 0.06 21.68
CA LEU A 199 -2.35 0.25 21.95
C LEU A 199 -1.87 1.64 21.52
N ALA A 200 -2.32 2.14 20.37
CA ALA A 200 -1.97 3.47 19.88
C ALA A 200 -2.37 4.55 20.88
N ARG A 201 -3.57 4.47 21.41
CA ARG A 201 -4.07 5.41 22.43
C ARG A 201 -3.40 5.23 23.78
N GLN A 202 -3.17 3.99 24.20
CA GLN A 202 -2.51 3.69 25.49
C GLN A 202 -1.08 4.22 25.55
N TYR A 203 -0.34 4.12 24.45
CA TYR A 203 1.08 4.51 24.37
C TYR A 203 1.30 5.81 23.59
N ASP A 204 0.21 6.48 23.20
CA ASP A 204 0.23 7.77 22.51
C ASP A 204 1.08 7.76 21.25
N PHE A 205 0.87 6.80 20.36
CA PHE A 205 1.48 6.77 19.03
C PHE A 205 0.43 6.91 17.94
N VAL A 206 0.86 7.32 16.75
CA VAL A 206 -0.02 7.41 15.58
C VAL A 206 -0.17 6.04 14.93
N LEU A 207 -1.40 5.56 14.79
CA LEU A 207 -1.74 4.43 13.93
C LEU A 207 -2.00 4.92 12.51
N ALA A 208 -1.11 4.59 11.59
CA ALA A 208 -1.17 4.96 10.18
C ALA A 208 -1.61 3.76 9.34
N LEU A 209 -2.89 3.73 8.93
CA LEU A 209 -3.46 2.65 8.14
C LEU A 209 -3.39 2.98 6.64
N ASP A 210 -2.53 2.29 5.89
CA ASP A 210 -2.52 2.36 4.43
C ASP A 210 -3.59 1.41 3.87
N GLU A 211 -4.77 1.97 3.63
CA GLU A 211 -5.95 1.27 3.11
C GLU A 211 -6.11 1.46 1.59
N CYS A 212 -5.02 1.73 0.87
CA CYS A 212 -5.08 2.02 -0.58
C CYS A 212 -5.59 0.84 -1.42
N TYR A 213 -5.63 -0.38 -0.88
CA TYR A 213 -6.22 -1.57 -1.50
C TYR A 213 -7.62 -1.91 -0.99
N ALA A 214 -8.24 -1.08 -0.13
CA ALA A 214 -9.54 -1.36 0.50
C ALA A 214 -10.69 -1.65 -0.49
N GLU A 215 -10.60 -1.15 -1.73
CA GLU A 215 -11.58 -1.39 -2.78
C GLU A 215 -11.21 -2.53 -3.73
N VAL A 216 -10.03 -3.12 -3.56
CA VAL A 216 -9.56 -4.26 -4.36
C VAL A 216 -9.67 -5.53 -3.51
N TYR A 217 -10.83 -6.17 -3.55
CA TYR A 217 -11.14 -7.37 -2.76
C TYR A 217 -11.88 -8.42 -3.59
N VAL A 218 -11.82 -9.68 -3.15
CA VAL A 218 -12.41 -10.81 -3.88
C VAL A 218 -13.89 -10.98 -3.54
N ALA A 219 -14.23 -11.22 -2.28
CA ALA A 219 -15.58 -11.58 -1.86
C ALA A 219 -16.28 -10.48 -1.04
N THR A 220 -15.67 -10.04 0.05
CA THR A 220 -16.28 -9.09 0.99
C THR A 220 -15.40 -7.85 1.15
N PRO A 221 -16.01 -6.66 1.29
CA PRO A 221 -15.26 -5.45 1.58
C PRO A 221 -14.39 -5.62 2.83
N PRO A 222 -13.10 -5.26 2.78
CA PRO A 222 -12.25 -5.24 3.96
C PRO A 222 -12.82 -4.34 5.04
N ALA A 223 -12.68 -4.76 6.30
CA ALA A 223 -12.88 -3.88 7.42
C ALA A 223 -11.85 -2.73 7.40
N GLY A 224 -12.24 -1.57 7.90
CA GLY A 224 -11.36 -0.41 8.03
C GLY A 224 -11.23 0.09 9.46
N ALA A 225 -10.17 0.84 9.73
CA ALA A 225 -9.95 1.36 11.08
C ALA A 225 -11.00 2.40 11.51
N LEU A 226 -11.66 3.05 10.56
CA LEU A 226 -12.76 3.98 10.88
C LEU A 226 -13.97 3.27 11.50
N GLU A 227 -14.21 1.99 11.20
CA GLU A 227 -15.25 1.20 11.84
C GLU A 227 -14.92 0.98 13.33
N VAL A 228 -13.64 0.75 13.66
CA VAL A 228 -13.19 0.64 15.05
C VAL A 228 -13.23 1.99 15.76
N ALA A 229 -12.84 3.08 15.08
CA ALA A 229 -12.93 4.42 15.62
C ALA A 229 -14.39 4.80 15.96
N LEU A 230 -15.35 4.38 15.14
CA LEU A 230 -16.77 4.57 15.39
C LEU A 230 -17.24 3.88 16.69
N GLU A 231 -16.75 2.68 17.01
CA GLU A 231 -17.09 1.98 18.26
C GLU A 231 -16.75 2.81 19.52
N THR A 232 -15.72 3.65 19.42
CA THR A 232 -15.25 4.51 20.53
C THR A 232 -15.73 5.96 20.42
N GLY A 233 -16.35 6.32 19.30
CA GLY A 233 -16.80 7.68 19.01
C GLY A 233 -15.67 8.69 18.78
N ALA A 234 -14.42 8.25 18.58
CA ALA A 234 -13.23 9.11 18.53
C ALA A 234 -12.26 8.68 17.42
N LEU A 235 -11.61 9.67 16.78
CA LEU A 235 -10.60 9.48 15.74
C LEU A 235 -9.16 9.66 16.25
N ASP A 236 -8.98 9.89 17.57
CA ASP A 236 -7.68 10.18 18.17
C ASP A 236 -6.66 9.09 17.85
N ASN A 237 -5.43 9.51 17.56
CA ASN A 237 -4.29 8.66 17.19
C ASN A 237 -4.42 7.89 15.88
N LEU A 238 -5.46 8.10 15.07
CA LEU A 238 -5.71 7.35 13.84
C LEU A 238 -5.58 8.25 12.60
N VAL A 239 -4.83 7.78 11.59
CA VAL A 239 -4.87 8.32 10.22
C VAL A 239 -4.99 7.19 9.23
N VAL A 240 -6.00 7.23 8.37
CA VAL A 240 -6.21 6.29 7.27
C VAL A 240 -5.84 6.94 5.94
N PHE A 241 -5.33 6.16 4.99
CA PHE A 241 -4.89 6.62 3.68
C PHE A 241 -5.57 5.84 2.57
N HIS A 242 -6.17 6.55 1.61
CA HIS A 242 -6.83 5.97 0.45
C HIS A 242 -6.39 6.65 -0.84
N SER A 243 -6.45 5.92 -1.96
CA SER A 243 -5.98 6.41 -3.26
C SER A 243 -6.86 5.93 -4.41
N LEU A 244 -7.02 6.79 -5.41
CA LEU A 244 -7.61 6.41 -6.70
C LEU A 244 -6.68 5.54 -7.55
N SER A 245 -5.39 5.43 -7.18
CA SER A 245 -4.41 4.62 -7.91
C SER A 245 -4.83 3.17 -8.08
N LYS A 246 -5.43 2.57 -7.04
CA LYS A 246 -5.85 1.16 -7.04
C LYS A 246 -7.36 1.00 -7.20
N ARG A 247 -8.12 1.83 -6.48
CA ARG A 247 -9.56 1.87 -6.53
C ARG A 247 -10.10 2.12 -7.94
N SER A 248 -9.50 3.06 -8.67
CA SER A 248 -9.98 3.55 -9.96
C SER A 248 -9.02 3.30 -11.12
N SER A 249 -7.97 2.49 -10.92
CA SER A 249 -6.91 2.24 -11.92
C SER A 249 -6.25 3.52 -12.46
N LEU A 250 -6.07 4.54 -11.61
CA LEU A 250 -5.54 5.85 -11.99
C LEU A 250 -4.24 6.21 -11.22
N PRO A 251 -3.18 5.40 -11.29
CA PRO A 251 -1.94 5.72 -10.57
C PRO A 251 -1.29 7.02 -11.06
N GLY A 252 -1.43 7.35 -12.34
CA GLY A 252 -0.91 8.57 -12.96
C GLY A 252 -1.69 9.84 -12.61
N LEU A 253 -2.94 9.75 -12.12
CA LEU A 253 -3.73 10.91 -11.69
C LEU A 253 -3.14 11.60 -10.46
N ARG A 254 -2.34 10.89 -9.69
CA ARG A 254 -1.72 11.37 -8.44
C ARG A 254 -2.76 11.91 -7.45
N SER A 255 -3.79 11.14 -7.17
CA SER A 255 -4.86 11.53 -6.25
C SER A 255 -5.10 10.49 -5.16
N GLY A 256 -5.09 10.95 -3.94
CA GLY A 256 -5.42 10.23 -2.73
C GLY A 256 -5.74 11.21 -1.60
N PHE A 257 -5.85 10.69 -0.39
CA PHE A 257 -6.08 11.50 0.79
C PHE A 257 -5.59 10.81 2.07
N ALA A 258 -5.42 11.62 3.11
CA ALA A 258 -5.36 11.17 4.49
C ALA A 258 -6.63 11.63 5.23
N ALA A 259 -7.16 10.79 6.13
CA ALA A 259 -8.30 11.15 6.97
C ALA A 259 -8.16 10.54 8.38
N GLY A 260 -8.67 11.25 9.42
CA GLY A 260 -8.60 10.76 10.79
C GLY A 260 -8.56 11.88 11.83
N ASP A 261 -7.68 11.72 12.81
CA ASP A 261 -7.47 12.66 13.91
C ASP A 261 -7.29 14.10 13.42
N ALA A 262 -8.16 15.01 13.87
CA ALA A 262 -8.19 16.41 13.43
C ALA A 262 -6.88 17.16 13.69
N ASN A 263 -6.18 16.86 14.78
CA ASN A 263 -4.90 17.49 15.11
C ASN A 263 -3.81 17.00 14.16
N LEU A 264 -3.78 15.71 13.87
CA LEU A 264 -2.84 15.12 12.93
C LEU A 264 -3.10 15.61 11.49
N ILE A 265 -4.36 15.70 11.06
CA ILE A 265 -4.73 16.23 9.74
C ILE A 265 -4.35 17.71 9.63
N SER A 266 -4.60 18.53 10.66
CA SER A 266 -4.18 19.94 10.69
C SER A 266 -2.65 20.07 10.61
N ALA A 267 -1.92 19.27 11.38
CA ALA A 267 -0.46 19.28 11.37
C ALA A 267 0.12 18.83 10.03
N LEU A 268 -0.45 17.77 9.43
CA LEU A 268 -0.06 17.28 8.10
C LEU A 268 -0.32 18.34 7.02
N THR A 269 -1.48 19.00 7.06
CA THR A 269 -1.82 20.11 6.16
C THR A 269 -0.77 21.22 6.25
N ARG A 270 -0.38 21.59 7.48
CA ARG A 270 0.66 22.60 7.69
C ARG A 270 2.02 22.18 7.11
N VAL A 271 2.43 20.92 7.25
CA VAL A 271 3.67 20.41 6.63
C VAL A 271 3.57 20.49 5.11
N MET A 272 2.42 20.17 4.54
CA MET A 272 2.19 20.23 3.09
C MET A 272 2.21 21.67 2.53
N GLU A 273 1.89 22.69 3.33
CA GLU A 273 2.02 24.10 2.94
C GLU A 273 3.48 24.51 2.70
N TYR A 274 4.43 23.84 3.36
CA TYR A 274 5.86 24.13 3.23
C TYR A 274 6.58 23.22 2.23
N GLY A 275 6.18 21.96 2.12
CA GLY A 275 6.94 20.96 1.37
C GLY A 275 6.10 19.97 0.58
N GLY A 276 4.79 20.18 0.45
CA GLY A 276 3.89 19.32 -0.30
C GLY A 276 3.56 19.87 -1.69
N ALA A 277 3.47 18.98 -2.69
CA ALA A 277 2.86 19.35 -3.95
C ALA A 277 1.33 19.37 -3.78
N GLY A 278 0.72 20.53 -3.97
CA GLY A 278 -0.74 20.65 -3.95
C GLY A 278 -1.36 19.88 -5.12
N MET A 279 -2.42 19.12 -4.86
CA MET A 279 -3.17 18.44 -5.92
C MET A 279 -3.92 19.49 -6.77
N PRO A 280 -3.67 19.60 -8.09
CA PRO A 280 -4.28 20.63 -8.94
C PRO A 280 -5.80 20.62 -8.86
N LEU A 281 -6.44 21.80 -8.94
CA LEU A 281 -7.90 21.93 -8.83
C LEU A 281 -8.69 21.08 -9.85
N PRO A 282 -8.28 20.96 -11.13
CA PRO A 282 -8.95 20.07 -12.08
C PRO A 282 -8.83 18.58 -11.67
N ILE A 283 -7.70 18.19 -11.09
CA ILE A 283 -7.53 16.84 -10.57
C ILE A 283 -8.43 16.61 -9.34
N GLN A 284 -8.59 17.61 -8.47
CA GLN A 284 -9.52 17.52 -7.35
C GLN A 284 -10.97 17.38 -7.82
N ALA A 285 -11.39 18.12 -8.87
CA ALA A 285 -12.73 18.00 -9.45
C ALA A 285 -12.99 16.59 -10.02
N ALA A 286 -12.05 16.07 -10.83
CA ALA A 286 -12.14 14.72 -11.36
C ALA A 286 -12.14 13.67 -10.23
N ALA A 287 -11.29 13.84 -9.22
CA ALA A 287 -11.24 12.96 -8.05
C ALA A 287 -12.56 12.99 -7.26
N ALA A 288 -13.18 14.16 -7.07
CA ALA A 288 -14.48 14.28 -6.40
C ALA A 288 -15.57 13.48 -7.11
N ALA A 289 -15.62 13.55 -8.44
CA ALA A 289 -16.55 12.75 -9.23
C ALA A 289 -16.29 11.25 -9.07
N LEU A 290 -15.01 10.83 -9.11
CA LEU A 290 -14.61 9.44 -8.91
C LEU A 290 -14.92 8.91 -7.50
N TRP A 291 -14.78 9.73 -6.45
CA TRP A 291 -15.14 9.34 -5.08
C TRP A 291 -16.65 9.22 -4.87
N ARG A 292 -17.45 9.90 -5.70
CA ARG A 292 -18.92 9.77 -5.68
C ARG A 292 -19.44 8.59 -6.49
N ASP A 293 -18.64 8.07 -7.41
CA ASP A 293 -19.03 6.95 -8.28
C ASP A 293 -18.42 5.63 -7.78
N ASP A 294 -19.26 4.65 -7.51
CA ASP A 294 -18.86 3.31 -7.10
C ASP A 294 -19.02 2.27 -8.24
N ALA A 295 -19.69 2.64 -9.36
CA ALA A 295 -19.96 1.72 -10.47
C ALA A 295 -18.66 1.30 -11.18
N HIS A 296 -17.79 2.24 -11.56
CA HIS A 296 -16.52 1.92 -12.21
C HIS A 296 -15.60 1.06 -11.34
N VAL A 297 -15.75 1.11 -10.01
CA VAL A 297 -14.94 0.31 -9.08
C VAL A 297 -15.32 -1.17 -9.15
N GLU A 298 -16.59 -1.46 -9.39
CA GLU A 298 -17.05 -2.84 -9.58
C GLU A 298 -16.45 -3.44 -10.86
N ASP A 299 -16.35 -2.67 -11.94
CA ASP A 299 -15.68 -3.11 -13.17
C ASP A 299 -14.21 -3.45 -12.92
N VAL A 300 -13.51 -2.60 -12.16
CA VAL A 300 -12.11 -2.85 -11.75
C VAL A 300 -11.99 -4.13 -10.92
N ARG A 301 -12.88 -4.32 -9.93
CA ARG A 301 -12.90 -5.55 -9.09
C ARG A 301 -13.19 -6.81 -9.91
N ALA A 302 -14.10 -6.72 -10.88
CA ALA A 302 -14.43 -7.85 -11.75
C ALA A 302 -13.20 -8.40 -12.49
N VAL A 303 -12.33 -7.51 -12.96
CA VAL A 303 -11.06 -7.92 -13.60
C VAL A 303 -10.14 -8.64 -12.62
N TYR A 304 -9.94 -8.10 -11.42
CA TYR A 304 -9.07 -8.75 -10.43
C TYR A 304 -9.63 -10.09 -9.94
N ARG A 305 -10.95 -10.21 -9.76
CA ARG A 305 -11.59 -11.50 -9.47
C ARG A 305 -11.34 -12.53 -10.58
N ALA A 306 -11.45 -12.11 -11.84
CA ALA A 306 -11.15 -12.99 -12.98
C ALA A 306 -9.67 -13.43 -12.99
N ASN A 307 -8.76 -12.53 -12.69
CA ASN A 307 -7.33 -12.82 -12.59
C ASN A 307 -7.01 -13.81 -11.45
N PHE A 308 -7.64 -13.67 -10.27
CA PHE A 308 -7.49 -14.63 -9.18
C PHE A 308 -8.11 -15.98 -9.50
N ALA A 309 -9.26 -16.01 -10.19
CA ALA A 309 -9.86 -17.27 -10.65
C ALA A 309 -8.96 -18.01 -11.67
N ALA A 310 -8.27 -17.27 -12.55
CA ALA A 310 -7.26 -17.84 -13.42
C ALA A 310 -6.07 -18.40 -12.63
N ALA A 311 -5.58 -17.67 -11.63
CA ALA A 311 -4.51 -18.14 -10.75
C ALA A 311 -4.92 -19.42 -9.99
N GLU A 312 -6.16 -19.50 -9.49
CA GLU A 312 -6.71 -20.70 -8.84
C GLU A 312 -6.67 -21.91 -9.78
N ARG A 313 -7.16 -21.74 -10.98
CA ARG A 313 -7.25 -22.81 -11.98
C ARG A 313 -5.87 -23.29 -12.46
N ILE A 314 -4.91 -22.38 -12.69
CA ILE A 314 -3.63 -22.66 -13.32
C ILE A 314 -2.59 -23.09 -12.29
N ILE A 315 -2.48 -22.38 -11.18
CA ILE A 315 -1.46 -22.62 -10.16
C ILE A 315 -1.96 -23.64 -9.12
N GLY A 316 -3.24 -23.62 -8.80
CA GLY A 316 -3.81 -24.43 -7.71
C GLY A 316 -3.22 -24.05 -6.35
N SER A 317 -2.80 -25.03 -5.55
CA SER A 317 -2.16 -24.82 -4.24
C SER A 317 -0.62 -24.86 -4.29
N ARG A 318 -0.02 -24.91 -5.50
CA ARG A 318 1.43 -24.95 -5.64
C ARG A 318 2.08 -23.71 -5.04
N TRP A 319 3.30 -23.84 -4.54
CA TRP A 319 4.12 -22.77 -3.96
C TRP A 319 3.43 -22.01 -2.82
N GLY A 320 2.64 -22.74 -2.00
CA GLY A 320 1.91 -22.13 -0.87
C GLY A 320 0.87 -21.10 -1.31
N ARG A 321 0.43 -21.15 -2.61
CA ARG A 321 -0.55 -20.19 -3.11
C ARG A 321 -1.87 -20.30 -2.35
N PHE A 322 -2.34 -19.17 -1.89
CA PHE A 322 -3.72 -18.96 -1.44
C PHE A 322 -4.35 -17.82 -2.24
N THR A 323 -5.65 -17.77 -2.33
CA THR A 323 -6.34 -16.60 -2.89
C THR A 323 -6.40 -15.53 -1.81
N PRO A 324 -5.64 -14.42 -1.95
CA PRO A 324 -5.66 -13.38 -0.93
C PRO A 324 -7.05 -12.71 -0.91
N PRO A 325 -7.57 -12.34 0.26
CA PRO A 325 -8.87 -11.69 0.36
C PRO A 325 -8.88 -10.27 -0.25
N GLY A 326 -7.72 -9.63 -0.39
CA GLY A 326 -7.61 -8.29 -0.98
C GLY A 326 -6.30 -8.05 -1.75
N GLY A 327 -6.21 -6.89 -2.40
CA GLY A 327 -5.10 -6.56 -3.28
C GLY A 327 -5.18 -7.26 -4.64
N PHE A 328 -4.05 -7.27 -5.35
CA PHE A 328 -3.92 -7.90 -6.67
C PHE A 328 -2.56 -8.59 -6.84
N PHE A 329 -2.01 -9.10 -5.76
CA PHE A 329 -0.72 -9.82 -5.79
C PHE A 329 -0.91 -11.30 -5.46
N LEU A 330 -0.06 -12.13 -6.06
CA LEU A 330 0.25 -13.44 -5.50
C LEU A 330 1.56 -13.34 -4.73
N TRP A 331 1.61 -14.04 -3.61
CA TRP A 331 2.78 -14.22 -2.77
C TRP A 331 3.10 -15.70 -2.74
N LEU A 332 4.11 -16.12 -3.53
CA LEU A 332 4.40 -17.52 -3.78
C LEU A 332 5.70 -17.92 -3.11
N ASN A 333 5.67 -18.97 -2.30
CA ASN A 333 6.85 -19.58 -1.70
C ASN A 333 7.53 -20.53 -2.72
N VAL A 334 8.62 -20.08 -3.29
CA VAL A 334 9.38 -20.81 -4.33
C VAL A 334 10.74 -21.30 -3.82
N GLY A 335 10.96 -21.26 -2.49
CA GLY A 335 12.21 -21.65 -1.83
C GLY A 335 13.31 -20.58 -1.94
N ASP A 336 13.69 -20.16 -3.13
CA ASP A 336 14.63 -19.04 -3.38
C ASP A 336 14.01 -18.05 -4.37
N GLY A 337 13.57 -16.90 -3.83
CA GLY A 337 12.89 -15.87 -4.63
C GLY A 337 13.79 -15.19 -5.66
N GLU A 338 15.10 -15.05 -5.40
CA GLU A 338 16.04 -14.45 -6.35
C GLU A 338 16.37 -15.43 -7.50
N ALA A 339 16.64 -16.70 -7.20
CA ALA A 339 16.87 -17.73 -8.20
C ALA A 339 15.64 -17.94 -9.11
N ALA A 340 14.44 -18.05 -8.53
CA ALA A 340 13.20 -18.18 -9.28
C ALA A 340 12.93 -16.95 -10.16
N THR A 341 13.22 -15.71 -9.67
CA THR A 341 13.06 -14.49 -10.47
C THR A 341 14.01 -14.47 -11.69
N ARG A 342 15.26 -14.91 -11.52
CA ARG A 342 16.21 -15.03 -12.63
C ARG A 342 15.73 -16.05 -13.66
N ALA A 343 15.30 -17.24 -13.21
CA ALA A 343 14.77 -18.29 -14.10
C ALA A 343 13.53 -17.83 -14.88
N LEU A 344 12.56 -17.19 -14.20
CA LEU A 344 11.36 -16.64 -14.83
C LEU A 344 11.69 -15.58 -15.88
N TRP A 345 12.65 -14.70 -15.60
CA TRP A 345 13.07 -13.70 -16.58
C TRP A 345 13.77 -14.33 -17.77
N GLN A 346 14.74 -15.19 -17.53
CA GLN A 346 15.58 -15.80 -18.56
C GLN A 346 14.82 -16.78 -19.47
N HIS A 347 13.92 -17.59 -18.91
CA HIS A 347 13.28 -18.69 -19.65
C HIS A 347 11.82 -18.45 -20.01
N ALA A 348 11.13 -17.57 -19.27
CA ALA A 348 9.72 -17.27 -19.50
C ALA A 348 9.46 -15.80 -19.91
N GLY A 349 10.45 -14.90 -19.83
CA GLY A 349 10.28 -13.47 -20.09
C GLY A 349 9.34 -12.79 -19.07
N LEU A 350 9.23 -13.34 -17.86
CA LEU A 350 8.36 -12.79 -16.81
C LEU A 350 9.19 -12.09 -15.73
N LYS A 351 9.00 -10.79 -15.60
CA LYS A 351 9.69 -9.99 -14.59
C LYS A 351 8.83 -9.91 -13.33
N VAL A 352 9.15 -10.74 -12.32
CA VAL A 352 8.51 -10.73 -10.98
C VAL A 352 9.39 -9.99 -9.97
N LEU A 353 8.96 -9.87 -8.72
CA LEU A 353 9.76 -9.20 -7.68
C LEU A 353 10.12 -10.19 -6.56
N PRO A 354 11.44 -10.42 -6.29
CA PRO A 354 11.86 -11.21 -5.15
C PRO A 354 11.33 -10.63 -3.84
N GLY A 355 10.79 -11.49 -3.01
CA GLY A 355 10.21 -11.07 -1.74
C GLY A 355 11.23 -10.47 -0.78
N ARG A 356 12.47 -10.97 -0.81
CA ARG A 356 13.61 -10.43 -0.06
C ARG A 356 13.79 -8.91 -0.24
N TYR A 357 13.41 -8.36 -1.42
CA TYR A 357 13.55 -6.93 -1.68
C TYR A 357 12.45 -6.08 -1.04
N LEU A 358 11.38 -6.73 -0.62
CA LEU A 358 10.28 -6.09 0.12
C LEU A 358 10.44 -6.22 1.64
N ALA A 359 11.41 -6.99 2.09
CA ALA A 359 11.68 -7.26 3.50
C ALA A 359 13.05 -6.72 3.94
N ARG A 360 13.31 -6.77 5.24
CA ARG A 360 14.59 -6.51 5.86
C ARG A 360 15.09 -7.76 6.57
N ASP A 361 16.40 -7.95 6.52
CA ASP A 361 17.06 -9.00 7.29
C ASP A 361 16.91 -8.68 8.78
N GLN A 362 16.57 -9.69 9.58
CA GLN A 362 16.57 -9.63 11.03
C GLN A 362 18.01 -9.71 11.57
N ALA A 363 18.20 -9.48 12.86
CA ALA A 363 19.52 -9.49 13.49
C ALA A 363 20.27 -10.84 13.38
N ASP A 364 19.52 -11.94 13.24
CA ASP A 364 20.05 -13.30 13.03
C ASP A 364 20.32 -13.63 11.55
N GLY A 365 20.10 -12.68 10.63
CA GLY A 365 20.23 -12.84 9.18
C GLY A 365 19.01 -13.45 8.48
N HIS A 366 17.97 -13.83 9.23
CA HIS A 366 16.71 -14.27 8.63
C HIS A 366 16.02 -13.14 7.85
N ASN A 367 15.43 -13.47 6.69
CA ASN A 367 14.61 -12.55 5.91
C ASN A 367 13.29 -13.22 5.56
N PRO A 368 12.14 -12.74 6.07
CA PRO A 368 10.86 -13.41 5.91
C PRO A 368 10.34 -13.42 4.47
N GLY A 369 10.95 -12.64 3.57
CA GLY A 369 10.63 -12.63 2.15
C GLY A 369 11.56 -13.46 1.26
N SER A 370 12.65 -14.04 1.78
CA SER A 370 13.70 -14.66 0.96
C SER A 370 13.21 -15.81 0.09
N ALA A 371 12.31 -16.64 0.63
CA ALA A 371 11.74 -17.79 -0.09
C ALA A 371 10.65 -17.40 -1.10
N TYR A 372 10.23 -16.14 -1.14
CA TYR A 372 9.04 -15.74 -1.86
C TYR A 372 9.31 -14.89 -3.10
N ILE A 373 8.36 -14.96 -4.05
CA ILE A 373 8.22 -13.97 -5.12
C ILE A 373 6.85 -13.29 -5.03
N ARG A 374 6.80 -12.01 -5.38
CA ARG A 374 5.55 -11.27 -5.58
C ARG A 374 5.23 -11.19 -7.07
N VAL A 375 4.00 -11.58 -7.45
CA VAL A 375 3.47 -11.53 -8.82
C VAL A 375 2.29 -10.57 -8.85
N ALA A 376 2.35 -9.52 -9.67
CA ALA A 376 1.28 -8.54 -9.81
C ALA A 376 0.29 -8.96 -10.89
N LEU A 377 -0.98 -9.18 -10.53
CA LEU A 377 -2.08 -9.56 -11.43
C LEU A 377 -2.79 -8.32 -12.00
N VAL A 378 -2.04 -7.39 -12.59
CA VAL A 378 -2.52 -6.05 -12.99
C VAL A 378 -2.93 -5.93 -14.45
N HIS A 379 -2.68 -6.96 -15.26
CA HIS A 379 -3.00 -6.98 -16.68
C HIS A 379 -4.43 -7.46 -16.95
N PRO A 380 -4.97 -7.24 -18.18
CA PRO A 380 -6.25 -7.82 -18.58
C PRO A 380 -6.27 -9.35 -18.43
N PRO A 381 -7.44 -9.99 -18.20
CA PRO A 381 -7.53 -11.41 -17.85
C PRO A 381 -6.82 -12.37 -18.82
N ALA A 382 -6.98 -12.19 -20.12
CA ALA A 382 -6.34 -13.05 -21.12
C ALA A 382 -4.79 -12.96 -21.07
N VAL A 383 -4.24 -11.76 -20.84
CA VAL A 383 -2.79 -11.55 -20.72
C VAL A 383 -2.28 -12.16 -19.41
N THR A 384 -3.03 -11.97 -18.31
CA THR A 384 -2.71 -12.55 -17.00
C THR A 384 -2.74 -14.08 -17.05
N GLU A 385 -3.76 -14.68 -17.69
CA GLU A 385 -3.87 -16.13 -17.83
C GLU A 385 -2.68 -16.72 -18.59
N ALA A 386 -2.33 -16.15 -19.74
CA ALA A 386 -1.17 -16.58 -20.52
C ALA A 386 0.15 -16.45 -19.72
N ALA A 387 0.30 -15.38 -18.94
CA ALA A 387 1.46 -15.19 -18.08
C ALA A 387 1.53 -16.22 -16.95
N LEU A 388 0.40 -16.57 -16.34
CA LEU A 388 0.34 -17.57 -15.25
C LEU A 388 0.68 -18.99 -15.76
N ILE A 389 0.28 -19.35 -16.99
CA ILE A 389 0.67 -20.62 -17.61
C ILE A 389 2.21 -20.65 -17.78
N ARG A 390 2.79 -19.60 -18.37
CA ARG A 390 4.25 -19.50 -18.54
C ARG A 390 5.01 -19.54 -17.21
N LEU A 391 4.46 -18.89 -16.19
CA LEU A 391 5.02 -18.89 -14.84
C LEU A 391 5.03 -20.30 -14.25
N ALA A 392 3.90 -21.00 -14.31
CA ALA A 392 3.77 -22.34 -13.77
C ALA A 392 4.72 -23.31 -14.46
N ASP A 393 4.74 -23.34 -15.81
CA ASP A 393 5.62 -24.19 -16.60
C ASP A 393 7.11 -23.94 -16.31
N CYS A 394 7.50 -22.70 -16.06
CA CYS A 394 8.88 -22.35 -15.76
C CYS A 394 9.28 -22.77 -14.34
N LEU A 395 8.44 -22.54 -13.35
CA LEU A 395 8.71 -22.93 -11.97
C LEU A 395 8.73 -24.44 -11.78
N ASP A 396 7.81 -25.20 -12.41
CA ASP A 396 7.80 -26.66 -12.36
C ASP A 396 9.14 -27.26 -12.93
N ARG A 397 9.65 -26.69 -14.02
CA ARG A 397 10.96 -27.10 -14.56
C ARG A 397 12.14 -26.73 -13.66
N HIS A 398 12.06 -25.58 -13.01
CA HIS A 398 13.12 -25.11 -12.11
C HIS A 398 13.23 -25.97 -10.85
N GLU A 399 12.09 -26.36 -10.25
CA GLU A 399 12.06 -27.32 -9.13
C GLU A 399 12.61 -28.69 -9.50
N GLY A 400 12.24 -29.21 -10.68
CA GLY A 400 12.74 -30.50 -11.17
C GLY A 400 14.24 -30.56 -11.45
N GLN A 401 14.91 -29.41 -11.60
CA GLN A 401 16.37 -29.33 -11.76
C GLN A 401 17.13 -29.21 -10.43
N ASN A 402 16.45 -28.86 -9.35
CA ASN A 402 17.04 -28.68 -8.02
C ASN A 402 16.81 -29.89 -7.09
N GLN A 403 16.08 -30.93 -7.55
CA GLN A 403 15.95 -32.23 -6.90
C GLN A 403 16.95 -33.24 -7.49
#